data_bc26523c6a44838308931d642e72adec
#
_entry.id   bc26523c6a44838308931d642e72adec
#
_cell.length_a   1.000
_cell.length_b   1.000
_cell.length_c   1.000
_cell.angle_alpha   90.00
_cell.angle_beta   90.00
_cell.angle_gamma   90.00
#
_symmetry.space_group_name_H-M   'P 1'
#
loop_
_entity.id
_entity.type
_entity.pdbx_description
1 polymer ?
#
loop_
_entity_poly.entity_id
_entity_poly.type
_entity_poly.pdbx_seq_one_letter_code
_entity_poly.pdbx_strand_id
1 'polypeptide(L)'
;MLFNLEQTRATILFIIERARDVDAINRRCVYSRSMNEIGDFRILSIGNRERILRWGLRDRDANTKKAAVRMFAHKWVEQANNNVLELLERLDVVNSKIAEEAMRSFFESRPEVLDSFQFNGIHVLVFDSFRLLLG
;
A
#
# COMPACT_ATOMS: atom_id res chain seq x y z
N MET A 1 -24.48 5.60 4.64
CA MET A 1 -24.01 5.73 6.01
C MET A 1 -23.04 6.88 6.11
N LEU A 2 -23.39 7.89 6.85
CA LEU A 2 -22.51 9.04 7.05
C LEU A 2 -21.38 8.63 8.00
N PHE A 3 -20.17 8.58 7.49
CA PHE A 3 -19.00 8.36 8.31
C PHE A 3 -18.80 9.57 9.22
N ASN A 4 -18.89 9.34 10.52
CA ASN A 4 -18.52 10.36 11.49
C ASN A 4 -17.02 10.56 11.42
N LEU A 5 -16.57 11.79 11.19
CA LEU A 5 -15.16 12.13 11.08
C LEU A 5 -14.36 11.73 12.33
N GLU A 6 -14.98 11.85 13.50
CA GLU A 6 -14.35 11.45 14.77
C GLU A 6 -14.14 9.93 14.85
N GLN A 7 -15.13 9.14 14.40
CA GLN A 7 -15.00 7.69 14.36
C GLN A 7 -13.90 7.27 13.38
N THR A 8 -13.81 7.93 12.23
CA THR A 8 -12.77 7.67 11.24
C THR A 8 -11.38 7.95 11.81
N ARG A 9 -11.21 9.10 12.48
CA ARG A 9 -9.94 9.45 13.15
C ARG A 9 -9.56 8.43 14.23
N ALA A 10 -10.53 8.02 15.05
CA ALA A 10 -10.29 7.03 16.10
C ALA A 10 -9.87 5.69 15.51
N THR A 11 -10.50 5.26 14.41
CA THR A 11 -10.16 4.04 13.71
C THR A 11 -8.76 4.11 13.11
N ILE A 12 -8.40 5.23 12.50
CA ILE A 12 -7.06 5.45 11.93
C ILE A 12 -5.99 5.39 13.03
N LEU A 13 -6.22 6.06 14.16
CA LEU A 13 -5.30 6.02 15.30
C LEU A 13 -5.13 4.60 15.83
N PHE A 14 -6.23 3.84 15.94
CA PHE A 14 -6.18 2.45 16.36
C PHE A 14 -5.34 1.61 15.41
N ILE A 15 -5.52 1.77 14.11
CA ILE A 15 -4.75 1.06 13.09
C ILE A 15 -3.26 1.39 13.19
N ILE A 16 -2.92 2.66 13.33
CA ILE A 16 -1.53 3.12 13.46
C ILE A 16 -0.87 2.49 14.69
N GLU A 17 -1.55 2.48 15.83
CA GLU A 17 -1.03 1.87 17.05
C GLU A 17 -0.86 0.36 16.90
N ARG A 18 -1.84 -0.33 16.33
CA ARG A 18 -1.80 -1.79 16.16
C ARG A 18 -0.75 -2.24 15.14
N ALA A 19 -0.46 -1.43 14.15
CA ALA A 19 0.59 -1.72 13.17
C ALA A 19 1.98 -1.80 13.82
N ARG A 20 2.12 -1.26 15.02
CA ARG A 20 3.36 -1.29 15.81
C ARG A 20 3.27 -2.16 17.06
N ASP A 21 2.23 -2.96 17.19
CA ASP A 21 2.04 -3.86 18.33
C ASP A 21 3.22 -4.84 18.43
N VAL A 22 3.55 -5.24 19.66
CA VAL A 22 4.61 -6.22 19.90
C VAL A 22 4.22 -7.61 19.39
N ASP A 23 2.92 -7.91 19.34
CA ASP A 23 2.39 -9.18 18.85
C ASP A 23 2.22 -9.15 17.33
N ALA A 24 2.92 -10.07 16.65
CA ALA A 24 2.86 -10.18 15.19
C ALA A 24 1.44 -10.50 14.67
N ILE A 25 0.64 -11.24 15.44
CA ILE A 25 -0.75 -11.55 15.05
C ILE A 25 -1.57 -10.26 14.98
N ASN A 26 -1.41 -9.38 15.96
CA ASN A 26 -2.09 -8.09 15.98
C ASN A 26 -1.63 -7.20 14.80
N ARG A 27 -0.33 -7.17 14.52
CA ARG A 27 0.20 -6.42 13.38
C ARG A 27 -0.36 -6.95 12.06
N ARG A 28 -0.38 -8.26 11.88
CA ARG A 28 -0.93 -8.90 10.67
C ARG A 28 -2.41 -8.56 10.48
N CYS A 29 -3.18 -8.53 11.54
CA CYS A 29 -4.61 -8.22 11.49
C CYS A 29 -4.88 -6.81 10.96
N VAL A 30 -3.97 -5.87 11.14
CA VAL A 30 -4.09 -4.52 10.56
C VAL A 30 -4.26 -4.62 9.04
N TYR A 31 -3.40 -5.39 8.39
CA TYR A 31 -3.37 -5.49 6.93
C TYR A 31 -4.46 -6.39 6.37
N SER A 32 -4.82 -7.44 7.09
CA SER A 32 -5.81 -8.42 6.63
C SER A 32 -7.25 -8.07 6.98
N ARG A 33 -7.48 -7.26 8.02
CA ARG A 33 -8.83 -6.94 8.52
C ARG A 33 -9.07 -5.47 8.76
N SER A 34 -8.28 -4.84 9.62
CA SER A 34 -8.57 -3.49 10.11
C SER A 34 -8.59 -2.44 9.00
N MET A 35 -7.74 -2.57 8.01
CA MET A 35 -7.72 -1.67 6.86
C MET A 35 -9.01 -1.73 6.05
N ASN A 36 -9.72 -2.86 6.07
CA ASN A 36 -11.02 -2.97 5.39
C ASN A 36 -12.11 -2.15 6.09
N GLU A 37 -11.98 -1.90 7.37
CA GLU A 37 -12.97 -1.15 8.16
C GLU A 37 -13.00 0.33 7.80
N ILE A 38 -11.89 0.89 7.33
CA ILE A 38 -11.85 2.29 6.90
C ILE A 38 -12.38 2.50 5.48
N GLY A 39 -12.64 1.41 4.76
CA GLY A 39 -13.15 1.44 3.40
C GLY A 39 -12.07 1.65 2.37
N ASP A 40 -11.71 2.90 2.10
CA ASP A 40 -10.77 3.26 1.04
C ASP A 40 -9.46 3.80 1.62
N PHE A 41 -8.32 3.37 1.05
CA PHE A 41 -7.00 3.80 1.51
C PHE A 41 -6.80 5.33 1.37
N ARG A 42 -7.55 5.97 0.48
CA ARG A 42 -7.48 7.43 0.26
C ARG A 42 -7.97 8.24 1.46
N ILE A 43 -8.67 7.61 2.40
CA ILE A 43 -9.04 8.23 3.67
C ILE A 43 -7.81 8.52 4.53
N LEU A 44 -6.76 7.70 4.38
CA LEU A 44 -5.48 7.94 5.04
C LEU A 44 -4.75 9.11 4.39
N SER A 45 -4.10 9.94 5.21
CA SER A 45 -3.18 10.94 4.68
C SER A 45 -2.02 10.27 3.95
N ILE A 46 -1.34 11.01 3.07
CA ILE A 46 -0.16 10.49 2.37
C ILE A 46 0.89 9.99 3.36
N GLY A 47 1.12 10.71 4.44
CA GLY A 47 2.05 10.30 5.50
C GLY A 47 1.65 8.99 6.19
N ASN A 48 0.36 8.81 6.46
CA ASN A 48 -0.13 7.58 7.07
C ASN A 48 -0.10 6.40 6.10
N ARG A 49 -0.37 6.62 4.81
CA ARG A 49 -0.20 5.59 3.78
C ARG A 49 1.24 5.10 3.75
N GLU A 50 2.19 6.03 3.77
CA GLU A 50 3.61 5.72 3.77
C GLU A 50 4.03 4.93 5.01
N ARG A 51 3.58 5.33 6.19
CA ARG A 51 3.88 4.63 7.44
C ARG A 51 3.34 3.21 7.45
N ILE A 52 2.08 3.04 7.09
CA ILE A 52 1.42 1.72 7.06
C ILE A 52 2.15 0.80 6.09
N LEU A 53 2.48 1.27 4.90
CA LEU A 53 3.23 0.48 3.92
C LEU A 53 4.64 0.14 4.42
N ARG A 54 5.36 1.13 4.94
CA ARG A 54 6.72 0.94 5.42
C ARG A 54 6.78 -0.11 6.53
N TRP A 55 5.92 0.02 7.53
CA TRP A 55 5.89 -0.91 8.64
C TRP A 55 5.52 -2.33 8.21
N GLY A 56 4.56 -2.46 7.29
CA GLY A 56 4.12 -3.76 6.81
C GLY A 56 5.14 -4.44 5.90
N LEU A 57 5.62 -3.72 4.90
CA LEU A 57 6.57 -4.26 3.92
C LEU A 57 7.95 -4.57 4.53
N ARG A 58 8.30 -3.90 5.62
CA ARG A 58 9.56 -4.09 6.33
C ARG A 58 9.38 -4.86 7.64
N ASP A 59 8.22 -5.46 7.86
CA ASP A 59 7.98 -6.23 9.07
C ASP A 59 8.88 -7.47 9.08
N ARG A 60 9.44 -7.77 10.26
CA ARG A 60 10.28 -8.96 10.48
C ARG A 60 9.49 -10.26 10.41
N ASP A 61 8.18 -10.21 10.67
CA ASP A 61 7.32 -11.38 10.58
C ASP A 61 6.88 -11.61 9.13
N ALA A 62 7.22 -12.78 8.58
CA ALA A 62 6.95 -13.09 7.18
C ALA A 62 5.45 -13.07 6.85
N ASN A 63 4.60 -13.49 7.76
CA ASN A 63 3.14 -13.51 7.55
C ASN A 63 2.55 -12.11 7.55
N THR A 64 3.05 -11.24 8.40
CA THR A 64 2.65 -9.82 8.43
C THR A 64 3.07 -9.14 7.13
N LYS A 65 4.29 -9.37 6.68
CA LYS A 65 4.80 -8.83 5.42
C LYS A 65 3.95 -9.30 4.23
N LYS A 66 3.60 -10.58 4.17
CA LYS A 66 2.72 -11.12 3.12
C LYS A 66 1.34 -10.47 3.14
N ALA A 67 0.79 -10.25 4.32
CA ALA A 67 -0.52 -9.58 4.46
C ALA A 67 -0.46 -8.14 3.95
N ALA A 68 0.62 -7.41 4.23
CA ALA A 68 0.83 -6.05 3.74
C ALA A 68 0.96 -6.01 2.20
N VAL A 69 1.73 -6.93 1.62
CA VAL A 69 1.86 -7.04 0.17
C VAL A 69 0.51 -7.33 -0.48
N ARG A 70 -0.26 -8.25 0.09
CA ARG A 70 -1.59 -8.60 -0.42
C ARG A 70 -2.54 -7.41 -0.35
N MET A 71 -2.55 -6.69 0.74
CA MET A 71 -3.35 -5.47 0.89
C MET A 71 -3.03 -4.47 -0.23
N PHE A 72 -1.76 -4.18 -0.44
CA PHE A 72 -1.32 -3.22 -1.45
C PHE A 72 -1.62 -3.73 -2.87
N ALA A 73 -1.23 -4.95 -3.18
CA ALA A 73 -1.29 -5.49 -4.54
C ALA A 73 -2.71 -5.79 -5.02
N HIS A 74 -3.64 -6.02 -4.11
CA HIS A 74 -5.01 -6.36 -4.45
C HIS A 74 -6.01 -5.28 -4.01
N LYS A 75 -6.02 -4.95 -2.73
CA LYS A 75 -7.02 -4.05 -2.17
C LYS A 75 -6.85 -2.61 -2.62
N TRP A 76 -5.65 -2.08 -2.44
CA TRP A 76 -5.37 -0.68 -2.81
C TRP A 76 -5.41 -0.47 -4.32
N VAL A 77 -4.92 -1.41 -5.10
CA VAL A 77 -5.01 -1.37 -6.57
C VAL A 77 -6.47 -1.37 -7.03
N GLU A 78 -7.30 -2.24 -6.45
CA GLU A 78 -8.72 -2.30 -6.73
C GLU A 78 -9.42 -0.97 -6.39
N GLN A 79 -9.09 -0.40 -5.24
CA GLN A 79 -9.63 0.90 -4.82
C GLN A 79 -9.17 2.05 -5.72
N ALA A 80 -8.03 1.90 -6.39
CA ALA A 80 -7.54 2.82 -7.40
C ALA A 80 -8.05 2.46 -8.82
N ASN A 81 -9.21 1.80 -8.93
CA ASN A 81 -9.86 1.40 -10.17
C ASN A 81 -8.99 0.46 -11.03
N ASN A 82 -8.18 -0.37 -10.39
CA ASN A 82 -7.20 -1.25 -11.04
C ASN A 82 -6.20 -0.49 -11.92
N ASN A 83 -5.99 0.78 -11.64
CA ASN A 83 -5.07 1.64 -12.36
C ASN A 83 -3.81 1.88 -11.51
N VAL A 84 -2.71 1.24 -11.90
CA VAL A 84 -1.44 1.32 -11.17
C VAL A 84 -0.86 2.73 -11.17
N LEU A 85 -1.07 3.50 -12.26
CA LEU A 85 -0.62 4.90 -12.32
C LEU A 85 -1.37 5.76 -11.32
N GLU A 86 -2.68 5.57 -11.18
CA GLU A 86 -3.48 6.28 -10.19
C GLU A 86 -3.02 5.93 -8.77
N LEU A 87 -2.70 4.65 -8.52
CA LEU A 87 -2.17 4.23 -7.23
C LEU A 87 -0.83 4.94 -6.93
N LEU A 88 0.06 5.01 -7.91
CA LEU A 88 1.34 5.71 -7.78
C LEU A 88 1.16 7.19 -7.45
N GLU A 89 0.20 7.86 -8.10
CA GLU A 89 -0.10 9.27 -7.85
C GLU A 89 -0.56 9.51 -6.41
N ARG A 90 -1.13 8.49 -5.77
CA ARG A 90 -1.59 8.57 -4.39
C ARG A 90 -0.50 8.29 -3.36
N LEU A 91 0.71 7.94 -3.80
CA LEU A 91 1.86 7.72 -2.95
C LEU A 91 2.88 8.84 -3.13
N ASP A 92 3.70 9.09 -2.12
CA ASP A 92 4.76 10.08 -2.21
C ASP A 92 6.00 9.45 -2.86
N VAL A 93 6.00 9.38 -4.19
CA VAL A 93 7.09 8.76 -4.95
C VAL A 93 8.37 9.60 -4.96
N VAL A 94 8.25 10.90 -4.69
CA VAL A 94 9.38 11.83 -4.72
C VAL A 94 10.20 11.76 -3.44
N ASN A 95 9.53 11.72 -2.28
CA ASN A 95 10.19 11.84 -0.98
C ASN A 95 10.32 10.51 -0.23
N SER A 96 9.69 9.44 -0.71
CA SER A 96 9.65 8.17 0.01
C SER A 96 10.10 7.02 -0.86
N LYS A 97 11.09 6.27 -0.35
CA LYS A 97 11.55 5.03 -0.98
C LYS A 97 10.53 3.88 -0.84
N ILE A 98 9.56 4.03 0.04
CA ILE A 98 8.58 2.98 0.26
C ILE A 98 7.66 2.76 -0.94
N ALA A 99 7.37 3.81 -1.69
CA ALA A 99 6.60 3.68 -2.93
C ALA A 99 7.28 2.73 -3.91
N GLU A 100 8.59 2.83 -4.03
CA GLU A 100 9.39 1.95 -4.86
C GLU A 100 9.36 0.50 -4.36
N GLU A 101 9.57 0.29 -3.07
CA GLU A 101 9.50 -1.04 -2.46
C GLU A 101 8.11 -1.67 -2.63
N ALA A 102 7.07 -0.86 -2.44
CA ALA A 102 5.68 -1.30 -2.61
C ALA A 102 5.41 -1.73 -4.05
N MET A 103 5.86 -0.96 -5.02
CA MET A 103 5.66 -1.30 -6.44
C MET A 103 6.48 -2.51 -6.86
N ARG A 104 7.68 -2.66 -6.32
CA ARG A 104 8.46 -3.88 -6.55
C ARG A 104 7.73 -5.11 -6.03
N SER A 105 7.22 -5.04 -4.82
CA SER A 105 6.42 -6.12 -4.22
C SER A 105 5.15 -6.40 -5.03
N PHE A 106 4.52 -5.35 -5.54
CA PHE A 106 3.35 -5.47 -6.40
C PHE A 106 3.65 -6.27 -7.67
N PHE A 107 4.70 -5.92 -8.39
CA PHE A 107 5.06 -6.61 -9.63
C PHE A 107 5.55 -8.04 -9.40
N GLU A 108 6.22 -8.29 -8.28
CA GLU A 108 6.58 -9.66 -7.87
C GLU A 108 5.36 -10.50 -7.54
N SER A 109 4.35 -9.89 -6.93
CA SER A 109 3.10 -10.55 -6.55
C SER A 109 2.14 -10.74 -7.72
N ARG A 110 2.18 -9.82 -8.69
CA ARG A 110 1.27 -9.80 -9.85
C ARG A 110 2.04 -9.57 -11.14
N PRO A 111 2.84 -10.55 -11.58
CA PRO A 111 3.66 -10.41 -12.79
C PRO A 111 2.81 -10.22 -14.06
N GLU A 112 1.57 -10.68 -14.09
CA GLU A 112 0.66 -10.51 -15.23
C GLU A 112 0.39 -9.04 -15.53
N VAL A 113 0.38 -8.19 -14.52
CA VAL A 113 0.17 -6.76 -14.69
C VAL A 113 1.36 -6.12 -15.40
N LEU A 114 2.58 -6.57 -15.06
CA LEU A 114 3.80 -6.10 -15.72
C LEU A 114 3.77 -6.41 -17.22
N ASP A 115 3.35 -7.61 -17.59
CA ASP A 115 3.23 -8.01 -18.99
C ASP A 115 2.21 -7.14 -19.73
N SER A 116 1.11 -6.82 -19.10
CA SER A 116 0.09 -5.92 -19.65
C SER A 116 0.66 -4.52 -19.92
N PHE A 117 1.51 -4.00 -19.06
CA PHE A 117 2.17 -2.71 -19.26
C PHE A 117 3.14 -2.72 -20.44
N GLN A 118 3.84 -3.82 -20.67
CA GLN A 118 4.76 -3.97 -21.79
C GLN A 118 4.04 -3.81 -23.13
N PHE A 119 2.81 -4.29 -23.25
CA PHE A 119 2.02 -4.19 -24.48
C PHE A 119 1.49 -2.79 -24.74
N ASN A 120 1.25 -1.99 -23.71
CA ASN A 120 0.59 -0.69 -23.84
C ASN A 120 1.55 0.51 -23.87
N GLY A 121 2.85 0.29 -23.84
CA GLY A 121 3.85 1.37 -23.82
C GLY A 121 3.95 2.13 -22.50
N ILE A 122 3.01 1.93 -21.61
CA ILE A 122 2.97 2.55 -20.28
C ILE A 122 4.13 2.04 -19.42
N HIS A 123 4.57 0.84 -19.70
CA HIS A 123 5.73 0.18 -19.09
C HIS A 123 6.98 1.07 -19.06
N VAL A 124 7.27 1.75 -20.16
CA VAL A 124 8.48 2.60 -20.28
C VAL A 124 8.41 3.76 -19.29
N LEU A 125 7.25 4.42 -19.18
CA LEU A 125 7.06 5.56 -18.29
C LEU A 125 7.15 5.16 -16.81
N VAL A 126 6.54 4.05 -16.44
CA VAL A 126 6.56 3.55 -15.06
C VAL A 126 7.97 3.09 -14.69
N PHE A 127 8.63 2.33 -15.56
CA PHE A 127 9.99 1.82 -15.31
C PHE A 127 11.04 2.93 -15.31
N ASP A 128 10.94 3.92 -16.19
CA ASP A 128 11.86 5.05 -16.22
C ASP A 128 11.72 5.88 -14.96
N SER A 129 10.48 6.10 -14.48
CA SER A 129 10.24 6.75 -13.21
C SER A 129 10.84 5.94 -12.05
N PHE A 130 10.70 4.62 -12.08
CA PHE A 130 11.32 3.73 -11.10
C PHE A 130 12.83 3.70 -11.16
N ARG A 131 13.42 3.69 -12.35
CA ARG A 131 14.87 3.74 -12.50
C ARG A 131 15.46 5.03 -11.96
N LEU A 132 14.79 6.15 -12.17
CA LEU A 132 15.21 7.43 -11.60
C LEU A 132 15.17 7.41 -10.07
N LEU A 133 14.21 6.69 -9.48
CA LEU A 133 14.12 6.51 -8.04
C LEU A 133 15.14 5.51 -7.50
N LEU A 134 15.54 4.53 -8.33
CA LEU A 134 16.50 3.47 -7.98
C LEU A 134 17.95 3.90 -8.16
N GLY A 135 18.16 4.91 -9.00
CA GLY A 135 19.48 5.42 -9.25
C GLY A 135 20.06 6.12 -8.06
#